data_2621db1103d72d033d6d9dbab61cc9fc
#
_entry.id   2621db1103d72d033d6d9dbab61cc9fc
#
_cell.length_a   1.000
_cell.length_b   1.000
_cell.length_c   1.000
_cell.angle_alpha   90.00
_cell.angle_beta   90.00
_cell.angle_gamma   90.00
#
_symmetry.space_group_name_H-M   'P 1'
#
loop_
_entity.id
_entity.type
_entity.pdbx_description
1 polymer ?
#
loop_
_entity_poly.entity_id
_entity_poly.type
_entity_poly.pdbx_seq_one_letter_code
_entity_poly.pdbx_strand_id
1 'polypeptide(L)'
;MELLEEHRCFDGRQQRWRHHSPVLNCAMTFSIFLPPERETPPPVLYWLSGLTCNDENFTTKAGAQRIAAELGIALVMPDTSPRGDEAANDDGYDLGQGAGFYLNATEAPWAAHYRMYDYLRDELPALIRSEFSVGERCAVSGHSMGGHGALIMALKNPGRYASVSAFAPIVNPSQVPWGKKAFTAYLGADESAWHSWDSCALMQASRPEDAVPTLIDQGDNDPFLAGQLQPAVLAEVARQKAWPLTLRIQPGYDHSYYFIASFIEDHLRFHAQHLFG
;
A
#
# COMPACT_ATOMS: atom_id res chain seq x y z
N MET A 1 9.27 16.23 13.54
CA MET A 1 9.88 15.18 12.69
C MET A 1 11.38 15.28 12.75
N GLU A 2 12.08 14.17 12.56
CA GLU A 2 13.54 14.06 12.53
C GLU A 2 13.96 13.50 11.17
N LEU A 3 14.81 14.23 10.45
CA LEU A 3 15.44 13.75 9.21
C LEU A 3 16.53 12.75 9.58
N LEU A 4 16.40 11.51 9.11
CA LEU A 4 17.37 10.45 9.33
C LEU A 4 18.42 10.40 8.22
N GLU A 5 17.97 10.53 6.96
CA GLU A 5 18.84 10.44 5.77
C GLU A 5 18.32 11.34 4.66
N GLU A 6 19.24 11.90 3.86
CA GLU A 6 18.92 12.62 2.63
C GLU A 6 19.96 12.32 1.55
N HIS A 7 19.47 12.04 0.34
CA HIS A 7 20.30 11.79 -0.83
C HIS A 7 19.76 12.56 -2.04
N ARG A 8 20.65 13.16 -2.84
CA ARG A 8 20.27 13.64 -4.17
C ARG A 8 20.07 12.44 -5.11
N CYS A 9 18.96 12.39 -5.80
CA CYS A 9 18.57 11.28 -6.64
C CYS A 9 17.75 11.79 -7.83
N PHE A 10 18.25 11.62 -9.09
CA PHE A 10 17.61 12.08 -10.33
C PHE A 10 17.14 13.54 -10.28
N ASP A 11 18.03 14.42 -9.82
CA ASP A 11 17.79 15.85 -9.57
C ASP A 11 16.70 16.17 -8.54
N GLY A 12 16.08 15.17 -7.96
CA GLY A 12 15.20 15.24 -6.80
C GLY A 12 15.92 14.91 -5.49
N ARG A 13 15.14 14.69 -4.45
CA ARG A 13 15.64 14.34 -3.12
C ARG A 13 14.94 13.09 -2.60
N GLN A 14 15.72 12.08 -2.21
CA GLN A 14 15.26 10.93 -1.45
C GLN A 14 15.56 11.19 0.02
N GLN A 15 14.54 11.17 0.86
CA GLN A 15 14.66 11.43 2.29
C GLN A 15 14.04 10.30 3.10
N ARG A 16 14.55 10.09 4.31
CA ARG A 16 13.99 9.19 5.32
C ARG A 16 13.74 9.96 6.61
N TRP A 17 12.53 9.84 7.14
CA TRP A 17 12.06 10.61 8.28
C TRP A 17 11.54 9.73 9.39
N ARG A 18 11.68 10.19 10.64
CA ARG A 18 11.05 9.62 11.81
C ARG A 18 10.15 10.64 12.49
N HIS A 19 8.99 10.20 12.95
CA HIS A 19 8.09 11.02 13.75
C HIS A 19 7.38 10.17 14.80
N HIS A 20 6.85 10.81 15.84
CA HIS A 20 5.93 10.14 16.75
C HIS A 20 4.52 10.17 16.13
N SER A 21 3.88 9.02 16.05
CA SER A 21 2.50 8.88 15.59
C SER A 21 1.54 8.84 16.79
N PRO A 22 0.68 9.84 16.97
CA PRO A 22 -0.37 9.77 17.98
C PRO A 22 -1.41 8.67 17.68
N VAL A 23 -1.68 8.35 16.42
CA VAL A 23 -2.62 7.29 16.02
C VAL A 23 -2.11 5.91 16.41
N LEU A 24 -0.81 5.66 16.17
CA LEU A 24 -0.17 4.38 16.48
C LEU A 24 0.47 4.34 17.87
N ASN A 25 0.53 5.50 18.54
CA ASN A 25 1.17 5.68 19.84
C ASN A 25 2.60 5.13 19.91
N CYS A 26 3.37 5.34 18.85
CA CYS A 26 4.77 4.92 18.74
C CYS A 26 5.54 5.78 17.73
N ALA A 27 6.86 5.60 17.69
CA ALA A 27 7.68 6.18 16.63
C ALA A 27 7.46 5.44 15.31
N MET A 28 7.26 6.21 14.23
CA MET A 28 7.12 5.70 12.88
C MET A 28 8.16 6.27 11.95
N THR A 29 8.56 5.48 10.97
CA THR A 29 9.42 5.93 9.87
C THR A 29 8.67 5.93 8.55
N PHE A 30 9.04 6.82 7.67
CA PHE A 30 8.66 6.79 6.26
C PHE A 30 9.81 7.33 5.42
N SER A 31 9.87 6.86 4.19
CA SER A 31 10.72 7.43 3.15
C SER A 31 9.88 8.26 2.19
N ILE A 32 10.46 9.35 1.66
CA ILE A 32 9.82 10.19 0.65
C ILE A 32 10.80 10.52 -0.46
N PHE A 33 10.36 10.38 -1.70
CA PHE A 33 11.06 10.94 -2.85
C PHE A 33 10.31 12.18 -3.34
N LEU A 34 11.02 13.30 -3.36
CA LEU A 34 10.54 14.57 -3.91
C LEU A 34 11.18 14.75 -5.30
N PRO A 35 10.38 14.81 -6.38
CA PRO A 35 10.91 15.04 -7.72
C PRO A 35 11.53 16.43 -7.84
N PRO A 36 12.26 16.73 -8.93
CA PRO A 36 12.73 18.09 -9.23
C PRO A 36 11.59 19.10 -9.16
N GLU A 37 11.87 20.28 -8.61
CA GLU A 37 10.88 21.35 -8.46
C GLU A 37 10.24 21.73 -9.81
N ARG A 38 8.93 21.95 -9.79
CA ARG A 38 8.12 22.40 -10.92
C ARG A 38 7.22 23.55 -10.47
N GLU A 39 6.59 24.25 -11.42
CA GLU A 39 5.65 25.34 -11.13
C GLU A 39 4.46 24.90 -10.24
N THR A 40 4.03 23.65 -10.40
CA THR A 40 2.94 23.07 -9.60
C THR A 40 3.48 22.01 -8.65
N PRO A 41 3.00 21.98 -7.39
CA PRO A 41 3.36 20.93 -6.45
C PRO A 41 3.05 19.54 -7.00
N PRO A 42 3.95 18.54 -6.84
CA PRO A 42 3.76 17.20 -7.36
C PRO A 42 2.60 16.48 -6.66
N PRO A 43 1.76 15.73 -7.40
CA PRO A 43 0.84 14.78 -6.79
C PRO A 43 1.61 13.65 -6.09
N VAL A 44 0.95 12.94 -5.19
CA VAL A 44 1.57 11.94 -4.34
C VAL A 44 1.13 10.52 -4.70
N LEU A 45 2.08 9.62 -4.88
CA LEU A 45 1.83 8.19 -4.87
C LEU A 45 2.28 7.60 -3.54
N TYR A 46 1.33 7.03 -2.77
CA TYR A 46 1.64 6.25 -1.57
C TYR A 46 1.94 4.82 -1.97
N TRP A 47 3.09 4.31 -1.55
CA TRP A 47 3.48 2.91 -1.74
C TRP A 47 3.37 2.13 -0.43
N LEU A 48 2.68 1.01 -0.46
CA LEU A 48 2.51 0.11 0.68
C LEU A 48 3.29 -1.19 0.44
N SER A 49 4.25 -1.47 1.31
CA SER A 49 5.11 -2.65 1.18
C SER A 49 4.47 -3.91 1.74
N GLY A 50 5.00 -5.07 1.35
CA GLY A 50 4.55 -6.38 1.77
C GLY A 50 5.06 -6.82 3.14
N LEU A 51 4.75 -8.07 3.50
CA LEU A 51 5.22 -8.72 4.73
C LEU A 51 6.73 -8.60 4.88
N THR A 52 7.18 -8.38 6.13
CA THR A 52 8.59 -8.26 6.55
C THR A 52 9.32 -7.01 6.07
N CYS A 53 8.72 -6.22 5.19
CA CYS A 53 9.31 -4.99 4.69
C CYS A 53 9.14 -3.81 5.66
N ASN A 54 9.91 -2.76 5.42
CA ASN A 54 9.78 -1.45 6.02
C ASN A 54 9.73 -0.37 4.90
N ASP A 55 9.96 0.89 5.26
CA ASP A 55 9.99 2.03 4.34
C ASP A 55 11.14 1.99 3.32
N GLU A 56 12.19 1.20 3.56
CA GLU A 56 13.41 1.17 2.74
C GLU A 56 13.36 0.14 1.60
N ASN A 57 12.56 -0.93 1.71
CA ASN A 57 12.60 -2.01 0.71
C ASN A 57 12.25 -1.51 -0.70
N PHE A 58 11.14 -0.82 -0.86
CA PHE A 58 10.76 -0.24 -2.14
C PHE A 58 11.73 0.88 -2.55
N THR A 59 12.07 1.74 -1.60
CA THR A 59 12.96 2.90 -1.81
C THR A 59 14.26 2.48 -2.48
N THR A 60 14.87 1.36 -2.03
CA THR A 60 16.19 0.92 -2.51
C THR A 60 16.14 -0.10 -3.64
N LYS A 61 15.03 -0.84 -3.81
CA LYS A 61 14.98 -2.00 -4.70
C LYS A 61 14.11 -1.83 -5.94
N ALA A 62 13.11 -0.93 -5.92
CA ALA A 62 12.15 -0.82 -7.02
C ALA A 62 12.65 -0.02 -8.22
N GLY A 63 13.63 0.86 -8.05
CA GLY A 63 14.13 1.72 -9.14
C GLY A 63 13.12 2.79 -9.62
N ALA A 64 12.15 3.15 -8.78
CA ALA A 64 11.02 4.00 -9.13
C ALA A 64 11.36 5.48 -9.28
N GLN A 65 12.44 5.95 -8.64
CA GLN A 65 12.74 7.39 -8.52
C GLN A 65 13.00 8.07 -9.86
N ARG A 66 13.67 7.37 -10.80
CA ARG A 66 13.96 7.95 -12.12
C ARG A 66 12.69 8.34 -12.86
N ILE A 67 11.75 7.40 -12.97
CA ILE A 67 10.49 7.64 -13.68
C ILE A 67 9.59 8.60 -12.90
N ALA A 68 9.61 8.55 -11.56
CA ALA A 68 8.88 9.50 -10.72
C ALA A 68 9.40 10.94 -10.91
N ALA A 69 10.72 11.13 -11.05
CA ALA A 69 11.32 12.42 -11.38
C ALA A 69 10.88 12.93 -12.77
N GLU A 70 10.92 12.06 -13.79
CA GLU A 70 10.48 12.37 -15.15
C GLU A 70 9.01 12.79 -15.18
N LEU A 71 8.15 12.07 -14.49
CA LEU A 71 6.72 12.33 -14.45
C LEU A 71 6.33 13.48 -13.50
N GLY A 72 7.17 13.80 -12.52
CA GLY A 72 6.89 14.80 -11.50
C GLY A 72 5.92 14.32 -10.43
N ILE A 73 6.10 13.08 -9.97
CA ILE A 73 5.30 12.45 -8.92
C ILE A 73 6.15 12.29 -7.66
N ALA A 74 5.64 12.73 -6.51
CA ALA A 74 6.25 12.42 -5.22
C ALA A 74 5.87 11.00 -4.78
N LEU A 75 6.83 10.26 -4.22
CA LEU A 75 6.61 8.91 -3.70
C LEU A 75 6.71 8.93 -2.18
N VAL A 76 5.74 8.36 -1.48
CA VAL A 76 5.74 8.22 -0.02
C VAL A 76 5.65 6.75 0.35
N MET A 77 6.65 6.26 1.06
CA MET A 77 6.78 4.87 1.47
C MET A 77 6.77 4.79 3.00
N PRO A 78 5.62 4.54 3.67
CA PRO A 78 5.57 4.31 5.11
C PRO A 78 6.11 2.94 5.49
N ASP A 79 6.49 2.78 6.75
CA ASP A 79 6.70 1.46 7.34
C ASP A 79 5.39 0.64 7.32
N THR A 80 5.52 -0.67 7.43
CA THR A 80 4.42 -1.63 7.27
C THR A 80 3.65 -1.90 8.58
N SER A 81 4.16 -1.44 9.70
CA SER A 81 3.56 -1.64 11.02
C SER A 81 4.13 -0.68 12.07
N PRO A 82 3.50 -0.57 13.25
CA PRO A 82 4.19 -0.11 14.45
C PRO A 82 5.41 -0.98 14.73
N ARG A 83 6.44 -0.40 15.38
CA ARG A 83 7.66 -1.11 15.79
C ARG A 83 8.11 -0.64 17.17
N GLY A 84 9.06 -1.39 17.74
CA GLY A 84 9.68 -1.12 19.02
C GLY A 84 9.15 -2.00 20.14
N ASP A 85 9.75 -1.88 21.32
CA ASP A 85 9.51 -2.78 22.46
C ASP A 85 8.10 -2.66 23.05
N GLU A 86 7.44 -1.52 22.85
CA GLU A 86 6.07 -1.29 23.34
C GLU A 86 5.00 -1.87 22.40
N ALA A 87 5.30 -2.06 21.12
CA ALA A 87 4.37 -2.64 20.16
C ALA A 87 4.39 -4.17 20.25
N ALA A 88 3.22 -4.77 20.39
CA ALA A 88 3.10 -6.22 20.40
C ALA A 88 3.74 -6.85 19.16
N ASN A 89 4.29 -8.04 19.29
CA ASN A 89 4.90 -8.80 18.22
C ASN A 89 4.60 -10.28 18.33
N ASP A 90 4.84 -11.00 17.25
CA ASP A 90 4.74 -12.46 17.13
C ASP A 90 6.06 -13.01 16.59
N ASP A 91 6.38 -14.26 16.88
CA ASP A 91 7.60 -14.91 16.38
C ASP A 91 7.50 -15.24 14.88
N GLY A 92 6.30 -15.28 14.33
CA GLY A 92 6.05 -15.51 12.91
C GLY A 92 6.19 -14.24 12.08
N TYR A 93 6.72 -14.35 10.89
CA TYR A 93 6.92 -13.23 9.94
C TYR A 93 5.62 -12.61 9.42
N ASP A 94 4.51 -13.30 9.57
CA ASP A 94 3.20 -12.98 9.00
C ASP A 94 2.20 -12.38 10.01
N LEU A 95 2.68 -12.00 11.20
CA LEU A 95 1.90 -11.31 12.22
C LEU A 95 2.80 -10.38 13.04
N GLY A 96 2.28 -9.27 13.52
CA GLY A 96 3.01 -8.32 14.35
C GLY A 96 3.89 -7.36 13.54
N GLN A 97 5.10 -7.09 14.03
CA GLN A 97 6.00 -6.10 13.43
C GLN A 97 6.43 -6.53 12.02
N GLY A 98 6.24 -5.63 11.05
CA GLY A 98 6.39 -5.94 9.63
C GLY A 98 5.17 -6.60 8.96
N ALA A 99 4.06 -6.75 9.68
CA ALA A 99 2.86 -7.47 9.23
C ALA A 99 1.54 -6.82 9.72
N GLY A 100 1.43 -5.49 9.62
CA GLY A 100 0.28 -4.73 10.14
C GLY A 100 -1.00 -4.85 9.32
N PHE A 101 -0.96 -5.47 8.14
CA PHE A 101 -2.10 -5.67 7.23
C PHE A 101 -2.92 -4.42 6.92
N TYR A 102 -2.41 -3.23 7.24
CA TYR A 102 -3.02 -1.93 6.94
C TYR A 102 -4.47 -1.77 7.41
N LEU A 103 -4.83 -2.47 8.47
CA LEU A 103 -6.12 -2.41 9.14
C LEU A 103 -6.04 -1.70 10.49
N ASN A 104 -7.17 -1.57 11.18
CA ASN A 104 -7.25 -1.16 12.58
C ASN A 104 -7.58 -2.38 13.43
N ALA A 105 -6.66 -2.82 14.26
CA ALA A 105 -6.89 -3.92 15.19
C ALA A 105 -7.88 -3.52 16.28
N THR A 106 -8.73 -4.47 16.66
CA THR A 106 -9.71 -4.34 17.75
C THR A 106 -9.38 -5.19 18.97
N GLU A 107 -8.53 -6.19 18.77
CA GLU A 107 -8.20 -7.16 19.80
C GLU A 107 -6.89 -6.81 20.53
N ALA A 108 -6.89 -7.03 21.85
CA ALA A 108 -5.67 -6.93 22.64
C ALA A 108 -4.74 -8.12 22.33
N PRO A 109 -3.39 -7.91 22.34
CA PRO A 109 -2.68 -6.66 22.67
C PRO A 109 -2.52 -5.71 21.47
N TRP A 110 -3.00 -6.07 20.29
CA TRP A 110 -2.74 -5.38 19.02
C TRP A 110 -3.40 -3.99 18.93
N ALA A 111 -4.62 -3.85 19.46
CA ALA A 111 -5.42 -2.63 19.34
C ALA A 111 -4.74 -1.36 19.87
N ALA A 112 -3.74 -1.50 20.74
CA ALA A 112 -3.02 -0.37 21.32
C ALA A 112 -2.17 0.41 20.28
N HIS A 113 -1.64 -0.30 19.29
CA HIS A 113 -0.69 0.28 18.32
C HIS A 113 -1.02 -0.03 16.86
N TYR A 114 -1.73 -1.13 16.55
CA TYR A 114 -1.95 -1.59 15.18
C TYR A 114 -3.19 -0.94 14.55
N ARG A 115 -3.06 0.36 14.21
CA ARG A 115 -4.10 1.17 13.57
C ARG A 115 -3.59 1.78 12.27
N MET A 116 -2.95 0.95 11.45
CA MET A 116 -2.31 1.38 10.21
C MET A 116 -3.28 2.02 9.21
N TYR A 117 -4.55 1.59 9.21
CA TYR A 117 -5.55 2.20 8.32
C TYR A 117 -5.79 3.68 8.66
N ASP A 118 -6.04 4.03 9.91
CA ASP A 118 -6.24 5.41 10.33
C ASP A 118 -4.98 6.26 10.12
N TYR A 119 -3.80 5.67 10.38
CA TYR A 119 -2.52 6.31 10.11
C TYR A 119 -2.37 6.70 8.63
N LEU A 120 -2.65 5.78 7.72
CA LEU A 120 -2.55 6.01 6.28
C LEU A 120 -3.69 6.87 5.72
N ARG A 121 -4.88 6.76 6.30
CA ARG A 121 -6.02 7.54 5.85
C ARG A 121 -5.90 9.01 6.24
N ASP A 122 -5.51 9.30 7.47
CA ASP A 122 -5.63 10.64 8.05
C ASP A 122 -4.28 11.24 8.44
N GLU A 123 -3.50 10.56 9.29
CA GLU A 123 -2.32 11.14 9.91
C GLU A 123 -1.17 11.38 8.91
N LEU A 124 -0.73 10.34 8.23
CA LEU A 124 0.41 10.46 7.30
C LEU A 124 0.13 11.45 6.17
N PRO A 125 -1.02 11.44 5.48
CA PRO A 125 -1.29 12.43 4.45
C PRO A 125 -1.37 13.87 4.97
N ALA A 126 -1.89 14.09 6.18
CA ALA A 126 -1.89 15.41 6.80
C ALA A 126 -0.45 15.87 7.10
N LEU A 127 0.38 14.99 7.66
CA LEU A 127 1.79 15.26 7.93
C LEU A 127 2.56 15.58 6.63
N ILE A 128 2.38 14.78 5.58
CA ILE A 128 3.06 14.99 4.29
C ILE A 128 2.70 16.36 3.70
N ARG A 129 1.42 16.74 3.72
CA ARG A 129 0.99 18.06 3.19
C ARG A 129 1.44 19.24 4.06
N SER A 130 1.62 19.06 5.36
CA SER A 130 2.08 20.14 6.24
C SER A 130 3.59 20.39 6.14
N GLU A 131 4.37 19.34 5.86
CA GLU A 131 5.83 19.39 5.94
C GLU A 131 6.50 19.49 4.56
N PHE A 132 5.80 19.09 3.49
CA PHE A 132 6.36 19.05 2.14
C PHE A 132 5.49 19.81 1.15
N SER A 133 6.13 20.46 0.17
CA SER A 133 5.43 21.12 -0.93
C SER A 133 4.92 20.07 -1.92
N VAL A 134 3.78 19.45 -1.62
CA VAL A 134 3.09 18.47 -2.47
C VAL A 134 1.63 18.87 -2.70
N GLY A 135 1.05 18.37 -3.79
CA GLY A 135 -0.35 18.62 -4.14
C GLY A 135 -1.33 17.73 -3.36
N GLU A 136 -2.62 18.03 -3.53
CA GLU A 136 -3.70 17.28 -2.86
C GLU A 136 -4.06 15.98 -3.57
N ARG A 137 -3.86 15.92 -4.90
CA ARG A 137 -4.18 14.69 -5.67
C ARG A 137 -3.22 13.57 -5.31
N CYS A 138 -3.79 12.40 -5.05
CA CYS A 138 -2.99 11.24 -4.70
C CYS A 138 -3.51 9.96 -5.34
N ALA A 139 -2.62 8.98 -5.39
CA ALA A 139 -2.87 7.61 -5.77
C ALA A 139 -2.24 6.66 -4.75
N VAL A 140 -2.57 5.39 -4.79
CA VAL A 140 -2.01 4.38 -3.90
C VAL A 140 -1.61 3.14 -4.67
N SER A 141 -0.48 2.57 -4.30
CA SER A 141 0.04 1.32 -4.86
C SER A 141 0.64 0.45 -3.76
N GLY A 142 0.85 -0.82 -4.04
CA GLY A 142 1.49 -1.70 -3.06
C GLY A 142 1.78 -3.09 -3.58
N HIS A 143 2.51 -3.87 -2.80
CA HIS A 143 2.90 -5.23 -3.12
C HIS A 143 2.42 -6.22 -2.05
N SER A 144 1.85 -7.35 -2.46
CA SER A 144 1.48 -8.46 -1.55
C SER A 144 0.48 -8.00 -0.47
N MET A 145 0.85 -8.07 0.82
CA MET A 145 0.11 -7.47 1.93
C MET A 145 -0.13 -5.97 1.68
N GLY A 146 0.84 -5.25 1.11
CA GLY A 146 0.68 -3.85 0.74
C GLY A 146 -0.24 -3.63 -0.46
N GLY A 147 -0.30 -4.59 -1.39
CA GLY A 147 -1.29 -4.62 -2.45
C GLY A 147 -2.72 -4.76 -1.90
N HIS A 148 -2.92 -5.63 -0.91
CA HIS A 148 -4.12 -5.68 -0.10
C HIS A 148 -4.42 -4.30 0.53
N GLY A 149 -3.41 -3.70 1.18
CA GLY A 149 -3.54 -2.37 1.78
C GLY A 149 -3.97 -1.30 0.78
N ALA A 150 -3.35 -1.26 -0.40
CA ALA A 150 -3.69 -0.30 -1.45
C ALA A 150 -5.15 -0.45 -1.92
N LEU A 151 -5.58 -1.68 -2.14
CA LEU A 151 -6.96 -1.97 -2.55
C LEU A 151 -7.99 -1.56 -1.50
N ILE A 152 -7.79 -1.92 -0.22
CA ILE A 152 -8.75 -1.51 0.83
C ILE A 152 -8.74 0.00 1.07
N MET A 153 -7.59 0.66 0.95
CA MET A 153 -7.52 2.12 1.05
C MET A 153 -8.39 2.78 -0.01
N ALA A 154 -8.33 2.32 -1.26
CA ALA A 154 -9.14 2.87 -2.34
C ALA A 154 -10.63 2.53 -2.19
N LEU A 155 -10.96 1.26 -1.92
CA LEU A 155 -12.33 0.78 -1.80
C LEU A 155 -13.10 1.37 -0.61
N LYS A 156 -12.42 1.62 0.50
CA LYS A 156 -13.04 2.21 1.71
C LYS A 156 -13.12 3.75 1.67
N ASN A 157 -12.45 4.40 0.72
CA ASN A 157 -12.41 5.87 0.61
C ASN A 157 -12.75 6.32 -0.82
N PRO A 158 -14.00 6.15 -1.27
CA PRO A 158 -14.42 6.56 -2.61
C PRO A 158 -14.08 8.02 -2.90
N GLY A 159 -13.57 8.29 -4.11
CA GLY A 159 -13.22 9.63 -4.57
C GLY A 159 -11.93 10.21 -4.00
N ARG A 160 -11.25 9.52 -3.08
CA ARG A 160 -10.01 10.01 -2.47
C ARG A 160 -8.78 9.79 -3.36
N TYR A 161 -8.67 8.64 -3.97
CA TYR A 161 -7.54 8.26 -4.82
C TYR A 161 -7.92 8.35 -6.28
N ALA A 162 -7.07 8.97 -7.09
CA ALA A 162 -7.28 9.09 -8.52
C ALA A 162 -7.16 7.74 -9.25
N SER A 163 -6.37 6.83 -8.68
CA SER A 163 -6.16 5.48 -9.18
C SER A 163 -5.53 4.58 -8.11
N VAL A 164 -5.66 3.27 -8.27
CA VAL A 164 -5.01 2.28 -7.41
C VAL A 164 -4.29 1.25 -8.26
N SER A 165 -3.11 0.82 -7.82
CA SER A 165 -2.45 -0.32 -8.44
C SER A 165 -1.86 -1.28 -7.42
N ALA A 166 -1.62 -2.52 -7.84
CA ALA A 166 -1.03 -3.52 -6.95
C ALA A 166 -0.17 -4.52 -7.71
N PHE A 167 0.91 -4.94 -7.08
CA PHE A 167 1.73 -6.08 -7.50
C PHE A 167 1.41 -7.28 -6.62
N ALA A 168 1.01 -8.39 -7.22
CA ALA A 168 0.77 -9.65 -6.52
C ALA A 168 -0.01 -9.50 -5.20
N PRO A 169 -1.18 -8.81 -5.19
CA PRO A 169 -1.92 -8.50 -3.97
C PRO A 169 -2.58 -9.72 -3.33
N ILE A 170 -2.68 -9.73 -2.00
CA ILE A 170 -3.60 -10.61 -1.29
C ILE A 170 -5.01 -10.01 -1.44
N VAL A 171 -5.80 -10.53 -2.39
CA VAL A 171 -7.11 -9.90 -2.73
C VAL A 171 -8.27 -10.38 -1.89
N ASN A 172 -8.17 -11.57 -1.28
CA ASN A 172 -9.24 -12.19 -0.51
C ASN A 172 -8.70 -12.72 0.83
N PRO A 173 -8.18 -11.83 1.69
CA PRO A 173 -7.49 -12.22 2.93
C PRO A 173 -8.36 -13.04 3.87
N SER A 174 -9.68 -12.81 3.90
CA SER A 174 -10.61 -13.58 4.73
C SER A 174 -10.67 -15.09 4.38
N GLN A 175 -10.16 -15.49 3.21
CA GLN A 175 -10.23 -16.87 2.71
C GLN A 175 -8.88 -17.57 2.59
N VAL A 176 -7.77 -16.88 2.84
CA VAL A 176 -6.41 -17.41 2.67
C VAL A 176 -5.65 -17.46 3.99
N PRO A 177 -4.65 -18.35 4.14
CA PRO A 177 -3.97 -18.59 5.42
C PRO A 177 -3.38 -17.34 6.07
N TRP A 178 -2.63 -16.51 5.33
CA TRP A 178 -2.06 -15.28 5.90
C TRP A 178 -3.12 -14.33 6.43
N GLY A 179 -4.17 -14.10 5.66
CA GLY A 179 -5.25 -13.21 6.07
C GLY A 179 -6.05 -13.77 7.24
N LYS A 180 -6.38 -15.06 7.24
CA LYS A 180 -7.09 -15.70 8.36
C LYS A 180 -6.32 -15.58 9.66
N LYS A 181 -5.00 -15.85 9.65
CA LYS A 181 -4.14 -15.70 10.83
C LYS A 181 -4.16 -14.25 11.33
N ALA A 182 -3.90 -13.29 10.45
CA ALA A 182 -3.86 -11.88 10.81
C ALA A 182 -5.23 -11.36 11.30
N PHE A 183 -6.30 -11.68 10.58
CA PHE A 183 -7.65 -11.19 10.94
C PHE A 183 -8.15 -11.81 12.25
N THR A 184 -7.88 -13.11 12.49
CA THR A 184 -8.20 -13.72 13.78
C THR A 184 -7.48 -13.00 14.92
N ALA A 185 -6.18 -12.70 14.76
CA ALA A 185 -5.41 -12.03 15.79
C ALA A 185 -5.80 -10.56 15.97
N TYR A 186 -5.98 -9.82 14.88
CA TYR A 186 -6.23 -8.37 14.94
C TYR A 186 -7.69 -8.00 15.16
N LEU A 187 -8.63 -8.79 14.62
CA LEU A 187 -10.06 -8.46 14.56
C LEU A 187 -10.95 -9.44 15.35
N GLY A 188 -10.36 -10.53 15.86
CA GLY A 188 -11.10 -11.57 16.58
C GLY A 188 -11.72 -12.63 15.66
N ALA A 189 -12.45 -13.56 16.26
CA ALA A 189 -12.99 -14.73 15.60
C ALA A 189 -14.30 -14.48 14.82
N ASP A 190 -14.89 -13.29 14.92
CA ASP A 190 -16.10 -12.95 14.18
C ASP A 190 -15.73 -12.61 12.72
N GLU A 191 -15.86 -13.60 11.85
CA GLU A 191 -15.55 -13.45 10.42
C GLU A 191 -16.41 -12.36 9.72
N SER A 192 -17.54 -11.97 10.29
CA SER A 192 -18.35 -10.89 9.71
C SER A 192 -17.62 -9.53 9.76
N ALA A 193 -16.80 -9.31 10.77
CA ALA A 193 -15.96 -8.12 10.90
C ALA A 193 -14.85 -8.06 9.82
N TRP A 194 -14.41 -9.22 9.31
CA TRP A 194 -13.33 -9.32 8.32
C TRP A 194 -13.72 -8.77 6.95
N HIS A 195 -15.01 -8.80 6.61
CA HIS A 195 -15.51 -8.29 5.31
C HIS A 195 -15.18 -6.81 5.10
N SER A 196 -15.09 -6.04 6.19
CA SER A 196 -14.69 -4.62 6.13
C SER A 196 -13.23 -4.39 5.75
N TRP A 197 -12.43 -5.46 5.68
CA TRP A 197 -11.00 -5.44 5.39
C TRP A 197 -10.61 -6.40 4.24
N ASP A 198 -11.60 -6.93 3.52
CA ASP A 198 -11.40 -7.84 2.40
C ASP A 198 -11.76 -7.16 1.08
N SER A 199 -10.82 -7.10 0.14
CA SER A 199 -11.00 -6.37 -1.12
C SER A 199 -12.13 -6.95 -1.98
N CYS A 200 -12.31 -8.27 -1.98
CA CYS A 200 -13.39 -8.91 -2.73
C CYS A 200 -14.76 -8.55 -2.13
N ALA A 201 -14.88 -8.62 -0.80
CA ALA A 201 -16.10 -8.26 -0.11
C ALA A 201 -16.44 -6.77 -0.26
N LEU A 202 -15.44 -5.90 -0.12
CA LEU A 202 -15.60 -4.45 -0.29
C LEU A 202 -16.01 -4.09 -1.72
N MET A 203 -15.35 -4.65 -2.74
CA MET A 203 -15.70 -4.41 -4.14
C MET A 203 -17.10 -4.93 -4.46
N GLN A 204 -17.49 -6.10 -3.93
CA GLN A 204 -18.83 -6.64 -4.09
C GLN A 204 -19.91 -5.71 -3.50
N ALA A 205 -19.63 -5.06 -2.38
CA ALA A 205 -20.53 -4.12 -1.72
C ALA A 205 -20.50 -2.70 -2.32
N SER A 206 -19.49 -2.35 -3.12
CA SER A 206 -19.32 -1.00 -3.68
C SER A 206 -20.38 -0.66 -4.73
N ARG A 207 -20.66 0.64 -4.87
CA ARG A 207 -21.53 1.18 -5.89
C ARG A 207 -20.75 1.48 -7.18
N PRO A 208 -21.37 1.48 -8.35
CA PRO A 208 -20.68 1.77 -9.62
C PRO A 208 -19.98 3.14 -9.64
N GLU A 209 -20.55 4.16 -9.00
CA GLU A 209 -19.98 5.51 -8.90
C GLU A 209 -18.74 5.60 -8.00
N ASP A 210 -18.51 4.60 -7.17
CA ASP A 210 -17.33 4.51 -6.29
C ASP A 210 -16.11 3.90 -6.99
N ALA A 211 -16.29 3.46 -8.25
CA ALA A 211 -15.25 2.76 -8.99
C ALA A 211 -14.04 3.66 -9.28
N VAL A 212 -12.85 3.11 -9.04
CA VAL A 212 -11.57 3.76 -9.28
C VAL A 212 -10.75 2.95 -10.29
N PRO A 213 -10.05 3.60 -11.24
CA PRO A 213 -9.14 2.91 -12.15
C PRO A 213 -8.14 2.04 -11.38
N THR A 214 -8.09 0.75 -11.72
CA THR A 214 -7.33 -0.26 -10.98
C THR A 214 -6.43 -1.06 -11.92
N LEU A 215 -5.14 -1.16 -11.60
CA LEU A 215 -4.15 -1.98 -12.31
C LEU A 215 -3.55 -3.01 -11.37
N ILE A 216 -3.55 -4.29 -11.77
CA ILE A 216 -2.90 -5.37 -11.02
C ILE A 216 -1.94 -6.11 -11.95
N ASP A 217 -0.70 -6.29 -11.51
CA ASP A 217 0.26 -7.21 -12.10
C ASP A 217 0.47 -8.41 -11.20
N GLN A 218 0.52 -9.61 -11.81
CA GLN A 218 0.74 -10.88 -11.13
C GLN A 218 1.71 -11.74 -11.92
N GLY A 219 2.79 -12.17 -11.30
CA GLY A 219 3.69 -13.18 -11.88
C GLY A 219 3.05 -14.58 -11.84
N ASP A 220 3.16 -15.33 -12.94
CA ASP A 220 2.61 -16.70 -13.00
C ASP A 220 3.52 -17.76 -12.36
N ASN A 221 4.80 -17.40 -12.09
CA ASN A 221 5.75 -18.22 -11.33
C ASN A 221 5.84 -17.85 -9.84
N ASP A 222 4.86 -17.09 -9.34
CA ASP A 222 4.79 -16.70 -7.95
C ASP A 222 4.39 -17.87 -7.06
N PRO A 223 5.22 -18.27 -6.07
CA PRO A 223 4.93 -19.42 -5.22
C PRO A 223 3.69 -19.23 -4.32
N PHE A 224 3.25 -17.99 -4.12
CA PHE A 224 2.08 -17.66 -3.30
C PHE A 224 0.79 -17.50 -4.12
N LEU A 225 0.87 -17.56 -5.44
CA LEU A 225 -0.24 -17.29 -6.35
C LEU A 225 -1.51 -18.09 -5.98
N ALA A 226 -1.40 -19.40 -5.86
CA ALA A 226 -2.55 -20.26 -5.59
C ALA A 226 -3.01 -20.22 -4.13
N GLY A 227 -2.07 -20.16 -3.18
CA GLY A 227 -2.36 -20.32 -1.75
C GLY A 227 -2.76 -19.04 -1.04
N GLN A 228 -2.30 -17.88 -1.50
CA GLN A 228 -2.41 -16.63 -0.76
C GLN A 228 -2.95 -15.45 -1.58
N LEU A 229 -2.66 -15.36 -2.89
CA LEU A 229 -2.91 -14.15 -3.67
C LEU A 229 -4.22 -14.19 -4.43
N GLN A 230 -4.44 -15.22 -5.22
CA GLN A 230 -5.70 -15.55 -5.93
C GLN A 230 -6.31 -14.37 -6.74
N PRO A 231 -5.56 -13.62 -7.57
CA PRO A 231 -6.04 -12.40 -8.21
C PRO A 231 -7.27 -12.61 -9.10
N ALA A 232 -7.46 -13.82 -9.62
CA ALA A 232 -8.63 -14.18 -10.43
C ALA A 232 -9.96 -14.03 -9.67
N VAL A 233 -9.97 -14.19 -8.33
CA VAL A 233 -11.18 -14.02 -7.52
C VAL A 233 -11.64 -12.56 -7.57
N LEU A 234 -10.72 -11.62 -7.39
CA LEU A 234 -11.04 -10.19 -7.48
C LEU A 234 -11.41 -9.78 -8.91
N ALA A 235 -10.74 -10.34 -9.92
CA ALA A 235 -11.04 -10.07 -11.33
C ALA A 235 -12.48 -10.50 -11.70
N GLU A 236 -12.96 -11.62 -11.17
CA GLU A 236 -14.34 -12.05 -11.38
C GLU A 236 -15.35 -11.11 -10.69
N VAL A 237 -15.07 -10.67 -9.45
CA VAL A 237 -15.90 -9.66 -8.78
C VAL A 237 -15.91 -8.35 -9.58
N ALA A 238 -14.75 -7.89 -10.05
CA ALA A 238 -14.62 -6.70 -10.87
C ALA A 238 -15.44 -6.78 -12.16
N ARG A 239 -15.40 -7.93 -12.82
CA ARG A 239 -16.20 -8.19 -14.04
C ARG A 239 -17.71 -8.09 -13.75
N GLN A 240 -18.18 -8.69 -12.64
CA GLN A 240 -19.59 -8.66 -12.24
C GLN A 240 -20.05 -7.24 -11.88
N LYS A 241 -19.16 -6.44 -11.31
CA LYS A 241 -19.42 -5.05 -10.89
C LYS A 241 -19.14 -4.01 -11.98
N ALA A 242 -18.70 -4.43 -13.17
CA ALA A 242 -18.18 -3.54 -14.22
C ALA A 242 -17.11 -2.56 -13.69
N TRP A 243 -16.27 -3.01 -12.76
CA TRP A 243 -15.19 -2.22 -12.18
C TRP A 243 -14.04 -2.06 -13.18
N PRO A 244 -13.45 -0.86 -13.33
CA PRO A 244 -12.37 -0.62 -14.28
C PRO A 244 -11.04 -1.22 -13.78
N LEU A 245 -10.98 -2.55 -13.74
CA LEU A 245 -9.80 -3.32 -13.35
C LEU A 245 -9.11 -3.89 -14.60
N THR A 246 -7.81 -3.64 -14.68
CA THR A 246 -6.88 -4.34 -15.59
C THR A 246 -6.03 -5.29 -14.77
N LEU A 247 -6.17 -6.59 -14.98
CA LEU A 247 -5.28 -7.63 -14.44
C LEU A 247 -4.35 -8.10 -15.56
N ARG A 248 -3.03 -7.99 -15.33
CA ARG A 248 -2.00 -8.48 -16.25
C ARG A 248 -1.27 -9.65 -15.59
N ILE A 249 -1.16 -10.76 -16.30
CA ILE A 249 -0.33 -11.90 -15.90
C ILE A 249 1.02 -11.77 -16.58
N GLN A 250 2.08 -11.77 -15.79
CA GLN A 250 3.46 -11.59 -16.25
C GLN A 250 4.19 -12.95 -16.28
N PRO A 251 4.42 -13.52 -17.47
CA PRO A 251 4.99 -14.86 -17.60
C PRO A 251 6.39 -14.97 -17.03
N GLY A 252 6.63 -15.99 -16.18
CA GLY A 252 7.92 -16.32 -15.59
C GLY A 252 8.32 -15.45 -14.39
N TYR A 253 7.56 -14.43 -14.03
CA TYR A 253 7.87 -13.58 -12.87
C TYR A 253 7.37 -14.21 -11.56
N ASP A 254 8.15 -13.97 -10.51
CA ASP A 254 7.91 -14.45 -9.15
C ASP A 254 7.37 -13.34 -8.22
N HIS A 255 7.54 -13.49 -6.91
CA HIS A 255 7.08 -12.55 -5.87
C HIS A 255 8.13 -11.53 -5.44
N SER A 256 9.26 -11.46 -6.14
CA SER A 256 10.42 -10.66 -5.73
C SER A 256 10.36 -9.20 -6.19
N TYR A 257 11.31 -8.39 -5.69
CA TYR A 257 11.51 -7.02 -6.18
C TYR A 257 12.05 -6.95 -7.61
N TYR A 258 12.58 -8.05 -8.17
CA TYR A 258 12.90 -8.11 -9.62
C TYR A 258 11.63 -7.99 -10.47
N PHE A 259 10.54 -8.60 -10.03
CA PHE A 259 9.23 -8.43 -10.65
C PHE A 259 8.75 -6.98 -10.55
N ILE A 260 8.76 -6.40 -9.35
CA ILE A 260 8.34 -5.00 -9.14
C ILE A 260 9.19 -4.05 -9.99
N ALA A 261 10.52 -4.16 -9.96
CA ALA A 261 11.43 -3.31 -10.70
C ALA A 261 11.22 -3.38 -12.23
N SER A 262 10.76 -4.53 -12.73
CA SER A 262 10.50 -4.73 -14.16
C SER A 262 9.26 -3.96 -14.65
N PHE A 263 8.27 -3.72 -13.79
CA PHE A 263 6.98 -3.15 -14.19
C PHE A 263 6.59 -1.86 -13.45
N ILE A 264 7.42 -1.38 -12.52
CA ILE A 264 7.09 -0.17 -11.74
C ILE A 264 6.91 1.07 -12.62
N GLU A 265 7.63 1.17 -13.73
CA GLU A 265 7.47 2.25 -14.70
C GLU A 265 6.05 2.26 -15.29
N ASP A 266 5.52 1.11 -15.67
CA ASP A 266 4.16 0.99 -16.21
C ASP A 266 3.12 1.46 -15.19
N HIS A 267 3.30 1.07 -13.91
CA HIS A 267 2.41 1.51 -12.84
C HIS A 267 2.50 3.02 -12.59
N LEU A 268 3.69 3.61 -12.60
CA LEU A 268 3.85 5.05 -12.46
C LEU A 268 3.22 5.81 -13.63
N ARG A 269 3.37 5.32 -14.86
CA ARG A 269 2.72 5.90 -16.04
C ARG A 269 1.19 5.76 -16.00
N PHE A 270 0.69 4.62 -15.52
CA PHE A 270 -0.75 4.45 -15.26
C PHE A 270 -1.26 5.47 -14.25
N HIS A 271 -0.58 5.64 -13.12
CA HIS A 271 -0.97 6.64 -12.13
C HIS A 271 -0.90 8.08 -12.67
N ALA A 272 0.13 8.40 -13.47
CA ALA A 272 0.28 9.72 -14.09
C ALA A 272 -0.94 10.11 -14.94
N GLN A 273 -1.51 9.17 -15.71
CA GLN A 273 -2.70 9.42 -16.54
C GLN A 273 -3.89 9.90 -15.70
N HIS A 274 -4.00 9.45 -14.45
CA HIS A 274 -5.11 9.78 -13.56
C HIS A 274 -4.77 10.90 -12.56
N LEU A 275 -3.49 11.14 -12.29
CA LEU A 275 -3.05 12.21 -11.39
C LEU A 275 -3.01 13.58 -12.07
N PHE A 276 -2.76 13.64 -13.38
CA PHE A 276 -2.65 14.88 -14.14
C PHE A 276 -3.85 15.13 -15.09
N GLY A 277 -4.79 14.17 -15.16
CA GLY A 277 -5.99 14.25 -16.01
C GLY A 277 -7.15 15.05 -15.40
#